data_9f42f5f5bc2b22e37dea2db3a0cd7cfb
#
_entry.id   9f42f5f5bc2b22e37dea2db3a0cd7cfb
#
_cell.length_a   1.000
_cell.length_b   1.000
_cell.length_c   1.000
_cell.angle_alpha   90.00
_cell.angle_beta   90.00
_cell.angle_gamma   90.00
#
_symmetry.space_group_name_H-M   'P 1'
#
loop_
_entity.id
_entity.type
_entity.pdbx_description
1 polymer ?
#
loop_
_entity_poly.entity_id
_entity_poly.type
_entity_poly.pdbx_seq_one_letter_code
_entity_poly.pdbx_strand_id
1 'polypeptide(L)'
;MTGFTVLALEADVLTVELADGPARFHAIWLRDNARDDASRDASNDQRLFDVSELPDEVAILAAEVVDGHLRVEFAPDGAVSTFDVGWLEAHRYDGGGCRSQGAVPWLAAGFDPHRLAWSRQDDPAARSVATTALVRDGLAIVDGLAGGSDGVGPSISDVAGIWGPVRET
;
A
#
# COMPACT_ATOMS: atom_id res chain seq x y z
N MET A 1 29.52 -0.64 -6.69
CA MET A 1 28.70 -1.40 -5.75
C MET A 1 28.43 -0.45 -4.60
N THR A 2 27.34 0.27 -4.63
CA THR A 2 26.85 1.09 -3.50
C THR A 2 26.41 0.12 -2.42
N GLY A 3 27.14 0.09 -1.31
CA GLY A 3 26.92 -0.88 -0.24
C GLY A 3 25.68 -0.45 0.56
N PHE A 4 24.66 -1.28 0.59
CA PHE A 4 23.60 -1.18 1.56
C PHE A 4 24.19 -1.31 2.97
N THR A 5 23.93 -0.34 3.83
CA THR A 5 24.49 -0.33 5.19
C THR A 5 23.62 0.45 6.16
N VAL A 6 23.67 0.08 7.44
CA VAL A 6 23.04 0.85 8.51
C VAL A 6 23.94 2.06 8.83
N LEU A 7 23.39 3.27 8.74
CA LEU A 7 24.09 4.51 9.04
C LEU A 7 23.88 4.97 10.49
N ALA A 8 22.66 4.86 11.00
CA ALA A 8 22.31 5.25 12.36
C ALA A 8 21.14 4.40 12.87
N LEU A 9 21.17 4.12 14.17
CA LEU A 9 20.10 3.45 14.90
C LEU A 9 19.75 4.30 16.12
N GLU A 10 18.53 4.81 16.12
CA GLU A 10 17.86 5.41 17.27
C GLU A 10 16.74 4.48 17.73
N ALA A 11 16.20 4.67 18.91
CA ALA A 11 15.21 3.74 19.45
C ALA A 11 13.98 3.58 18.55
N ASP A 12 13.51 4.66 17.94
CA ASP A 12 12.32 4.73 17.12
C ASP A 12 12.58 4.89 15.61
N VAL A 13 13.85 5.14 15.20
CA VAL A 13 14.21 5.43 13.81
C VAL A 13 15.49 4.71 13.40
N LEU A 14 15.44 4.03 12.28
CA LEU A 14 16.59 3.46 11.60
C LEU A 14 16.91 4.26 10.34
N THR A 15 18.17 4.66 10.18
CA THR A 15 18.66 5.27 8.95
C THR A 15 19.58 4.28 8.22
N VAL A 16 19.28 4.01 6.96
CA VAL A 16 20.07 3.13 6.10
C VAL A 16 20.52 3.85 4.85
N GLU A 17 21.68 3.48 4.31
CA GLU A 17 22.13 3.92 2.99
C GLU A 17 21.48 3.05 1.93
N LEU A 18 20.76 3.66 1.01
CA LEU A 18 20.18 3.05 -0.18
C LEU A 18 20.87 3.57 -1.44
N ALA A 19 20.54 3.04 -2.61
CA ALA A 19 21.18 3.41 -3.87
C ALA A 19 21.11 4.91 -4.18
N ASP A 20 20.00 5.54 -3.81
CA ASP A 20 19.72 6.98 -4.05
C ASP A 20 20.02 7.87 -2.83
N GLY A 21 20.71 7.37 -1.82
CA GLY A 21 21.08 8.08 -0.60
C GLY A 21 20.36 7.58 0.66
N PRO A 22 20.58 8.24 1.80
CA PRO A 22 20.06 7.80 3.08
C PRO A 22 18.54 7.87 3.12
N ALA A 23 17.92 6.87 3.77
CA ALA A 23 16.50 6.80 4.03
C ALA A 23 16.24 6.42 5.49
N ARG A 24 15.21 7.02 6.08
CA ARG A 24 14.78 6.74 7.44
C ARG A 24 13.55 5.85 7.43
N PHE A 25 13.51 4.96 8.42
CA PHE A 25 12.37 4.07 8.65
C PHE A 25 12.05 4.06 10.14
N HIS A 26 10.80 4.39 10.49
CA HIS A 26 10.37 4.34 11.88
C HIS A 26 10.13 2.90 12.34
N ALA A 27 10.43 2.62 13.60
CA ALA A 27 10.27 1.31 14.21
C ALA A 27 8.85 0.76 14.03
N ILE A 28 7.85 1.56 14.33
CA ILE A 28 6.44 1.18 14.18
C ILE A 28 6.10 0.82 12.72
N TRP A 29 6.63 1.59 11.75
CA TRP A 29 6.40 1.32 10.33
C TRP A 29 7.06 0.02 9.89
N LEU A 30 8.32 -0.23 10.28
CA LEU A 30 9.00 -1.49 10.00
C LEU A 30 8.28 -2.67 10.64
N ARG A 31 7.85 -2.53 11.90
CA ARG A 31 7.14 -3.60 12.63
C ARG A 31 5.77 -3.90 12.00
N ASP A 32 5.01 -2.89 11.61
CA ASP A 32 3.73 -3.05 10.90
C ASP A 32 3.89 -3.69 9.51
N ASN A 33 5.03 -3.44 8.86
CA ASN A 33 5.37 -4.00 7.55
C ASN A 33 6.33 -5.20 7.64
N ALA A 34 6.46 -5.82 8.83
CA ALA A 34 7.25 -7.03 9.01
C ALA A 34 6.82 -8.15 8.06
N ARG A 35 7.80 -8.90 7.53
CA ARG A 35 7.58 -9.87 6.45
C ARG A 35 7.88 -11.31 6.85
N ASP A 36 8.07 -11.56 8.11
CA ASP A 36 8.22 -12.89 8.67
C ASP A 36 6.87 -13.63 8.76
N ASP A 37 6.92 -14.97 8.90
CA ASP A 37 5.75 -15.85 8.91
C ASP A 37 4.81 -15.61 10.11
N ALA A 38 5.30 -14.98 11.18
CA ALA A 38 4.46 -14.61 12.33
C ALA A 38 3.71 -13.30 12.09
N SER A 39 4.14 -12.51 11.10
CA SER A 39 3.59 -11.20 10.78
C SER A 39 2.72 -11.21 9.52
N ARG A 40 2.95 -12.16 8.61
CA ARG A 40 2.22 -12.26 7.34
C ARG A 40 1.86 -13.68 6.96
N ASP A 41 0.68 -13.84 6.41
CA ASP A 41 0.25 -15.09 5.79
C ASP A 41 0.97 -15.27 4.44
N ALA A 42 1.74 -16.37 4.33
CA ALA A 42 2.54 -16.65 3.15
C ALA A 42 1.69 -16.94 1.89
N SER A 43 0.41 -17.26 2.03
CA SER A 43 -0.47 -17.60 0.91
C SER A 43 -1.05 -16.38 0.19
N ASN A 44 -1.28 -15.29 0.91
CA ASN A 44 -2.00 -14.11 0.39
C ASN A 44 -1.35 -12.77 0.76
N ASP A 45 -0.21 -12.80 1.47
CA ASP A 45 0.55 -11.63 1.96
C ASP A 45 -0.27 -10.72 2.91
N GLN A 46 -1.35 -11.25 3.51
CA GLN A 46 -2.14 -10.53 4.52
C GLN A 46 -1.38 -10.41 5.83
N ARG A 47 -1.52 -9.26 6.50
CA ARG A 47 -1.05 -9.09 7.88
C ARG A 47 -1.87 -9.97 8.82
N LEU A 48 -1.17 -10.62 9.77
CA LEU A 48 -1.77 -11.49 10.78
C LEU A 48 -2.13 -10.75 12.07
N PHE A 49 -1.83 -9.46 12.15
CA PHE A 49 -2.19 -8.59 13.28
C PHE A 49 -2.60 -7.19 12.76
N ASP A 50 -3.30 -6.45 13.56
CA ASP A 50 -3.58 -5.04 13.34
C ASP A 50 -2.51 -4.16 14.02
N VAL A 51 -2.20 -3.00 13.43
CA VAL A 51 -1.23 -2.05 14.00
C VAL A 51 -1.61 -1.60 15.41
N SER A 52 -2.90 -1.60 15.73
CA SER A 52 -3.41 -1.25 17.07
C SER A 52 -3.13 -2.32 18.14
N GLU A 53 -2.72 -3.54 17.73
CA GLU A 53 -2.32 -4.62 18.62
C GLU A 53 -0.83 -4.56 18.97
N LEU A 54 -0.06 -3.72 18.25
CA LEU A 54 1.35 -3.51 18.58
C LEU A 54 1.49 -2.73 19.89
N PRO A 55 2.60 -2.94 20.60
CA PRO A 55 2.91 -2.13 21.79
C PRO A 55 2.98 -0.64 21.47
N ASP A 56 2.55 0.21 22.40
CA ASP A 56 2.62 1.69 22.25
C ASP A 56 4.04 2.19 22.01
N GLU A 57 5.05 1.50 22.54
CA GLU A 57 6.46 1.86 22.46
C GLU A 57 7.25 0.81 21.66
N VAL A 58 6.98 0.71 20.35
CA VAL A 58 7.81 -0.11 19.46
C VAL A 58 9.15 0.57 19.26
N ALA A 59 10.24 -0.15 19.54
CA ALA A 59 11.60 0.33 19.35
C ALA A 59 12.44 -0.69 18.57
N ILE A 60 13.56 -0.24 18.01
CA ILE A 60 14.54 -1.09 17.35
C ILE A 60 15.66 -1.39 18.33
N LEU A 61 15.85 -2.66 18.69
CA LEU A 61 16.93 -3.13 19.55
C LEU A 61 18.24 -3.31 18.79
N ALA A 62 18.14 -3.89 17.60
CA ALA A 62 19.28 -4.14 16.74
C ALA A 62 18.87 -4.08 15.26
N ALA A 63 19.81 -3.65 14.42
CA ALA A 63 19.66 -3.68 12.98
C ALA A 63 21.01 -4.02 12.35
N GLU A 64 21.02 -4.99 11.47
CA GLU A 64 22.23 -5.44 10.76
C GLU A 64 21.91 -5.79 9.31
N VAL A 65 22.93 -5.69 8.45
CA VAL A 65 22.83 -6.13 7.08
C VAL A 65 23.47 -7.51 6.96
N VAL A 66 22.68 -8.50 6.58
CA VAL A 66 23.10 -9.90 6.41
C VAL A 66 22.67 -10.36 5.00
N ASP A 67 23.62 -10.83 4.23
CA ASP A 67 23.40 -11.34 2.87
C ASP A 67 22.57 -10.39 1.95
N GLY A 68 22.76 -9.07 2.12
CA GLY A 68 22.08 -8.05 1.33
C GLY A 68 20.65 -7.74 1.80
N HIS A 69 20.23 -8.26 2.93
CA HIS A 69 18.96 -7.98 3.58
C HIS A 69 19.16 -7.21 4.88
N LEU A 70 18.21 -6.39 5.25
CA LEU A 70 18.16 -5.73 6.54
C LEU A 70 17.43 -6.63 7.55
N ARG A 71 18.16 -7.12 8.55
CA ARG A 71 17.61 -7.82 9.70
C ARG A 71 17.38 -6.83 10.84
N VAL A 72 16.17 -6.79 11.39
CA VAL A 72 15.77 -5.87 12.46
C VAL A 72 15.19 -6.68 13.62
N GLU A 73 15.63 -6.37 14.83
CA GLU A 73 15.06 -6.89 16.08
C GLU A 73 14.32 -5.78 16.82
N PHE A 74 13.10 -6.07 17.26
CA PHE A 74 12.18 -5.09 17.85
C PHE A 74 11.99 -5.31 19.35
N ALA A 75 11.74 -4.22 20.07
CA ALA A 75 11.24 -4.21 21.44
C ALA A 75 9.78 -3.73 21.45
N PRO A 76 8.99 -4.11 22.47
CA PRO A 76 9.33 -4.98 23.60
C PRO A 76 9.11 -6.47 23.32
N ASP A 77 8.57 -6.84 22.14
CA ASP A 77 8.11 -8.21 21.84
C ASP A 77 9.24 -9.15 21.39
N GLY A 78 10.44 -8.63 21.12
CA GLY A 78 11.57 -9.41 20.63
C GLY A 78 11.37 -9.97 19.20
N ALA A 79 10.41 -9.44 18.46
CA ALA A 79 10.17 -9.85 17.07
C ALA A 79 11.40 -9.57 16.21
N VAL A 80 11.68 -10.47 15.27
CA VAL A 80 12.78 -10.30 14.30
C VAL A 80 12.21 -10.40 12.91
N SER A 81 12.49 -9.39 12.09
CA SER A 81 12.06 -9.40 10.69
C SER A 81 13.21 -9.07 9.76
N THR A 82 13.12 -9.57 8.53
CA THR A 82 14.12 -9.37 7.48
C THR A 82 13.46 -8.68 6.30
N PHE A 83 14.09 -7.62 5.82
CA PHE A 83 13.58 -6.79 4.71
C PHE A 83 14.53 -6.86 3.53
N ASP A 84 14.00 -7.11 2.34
CA ASP A 84 14.73 -6.98 1.09
C ASP A 84 15.05 -5.51 0.79
N VAL A 85 16.25 -5.24 0.29
CA VAL A 85 16.71 -3.87 -0.01
C VAL A 85 15.86 -3.21 -1.08
N GLY A 86 15.54 -3.93 -2.15
CA GLY A 86 14.71 -3.40 -3.22
C GLY A 86 13.29 -3.08 -2.75
N TRP A 87 12.79 -3.88 -1.81
CA TRP A 87 11.50 -3.58 -1.18
C TRP A 87 11.57 -2.30 -0.34
N LEU A 88 12.62 -2.11 0.46
CA LEU A 88 12.82 -0.87 1.23
C LEU A 88 12.96 0.36 0.32
N GLU A 89 13.70 0.25 -0.78
CA GLU A 89 13.83 1.31 -1.78
C GLU A 89 12.48 1.70 -2.39
N ALA A 90 11.67 0.71 -2.73
CA ALA A 90 10.35 0.94 -3.33
C ALA A 90 9.33 1.56 -2.36
N HIS A 91 9.50 1.34 -1.04
CA HIS A 91 8.54 1.75 -0.01
C HIS A 91 9.04 2.88 0.90
N ARG A 92 10.24 3.42 0.65
CA ARG A 92 10.74 4.56 1.43
C ARG A 92 9.83 5.77 1.30
N TYR A 93 9.66 6.49 2.38
CA TYR A 93 8.90 7.74 2.40
C TYR A 93 9.79 8.99 2.51
N ASP A 94 11.09 8.83 2.80
CA ASP A 94 12.09 9.92 2.77
C ASP A 94 12.63 10.12 1.37
N GLY A 95 12.73 11.36 0.92
CA GLY A 95 13.39 11.75 -0.32
C GLY A 95 12.63 11.40 -1.62
N GLY A 96 11.77 10.42 -1.59
CA GLY A 96 10.78 10.21 -2.63
C GLY A 96 9.50 10.85 -2.14
N GLY A 97 9.15 12.01 -2.63
CA GLY A 97 7.88 12.61 -2.24
C GLY A 97 6.81 11.55 -2.35
N CYS A 98 5.96 11.43 -1.35
CA CYS A 98 4.70 10.71 -1.48
C CYS A 98 4.15 11.18 -2.83
N ARG A 99 4.21 10.32 -3.84
CA ARG A 99 3.62 10.64 -5.13
C ARG A 99 2.15 10.75 -4.85
N SER A 100 1.72 11.98 -4.51
CA SER A 100 0.33 12.33 -4.62
C SER A 100 -0.04 11.91 -6.03
N GLN A 101 -0.77 10.84 -6.16
CA GLN A 101 -1.22 10.35 -7.46
C GLN A 101 -2.30 11.28 -8.01
N GLY A 102 -2.22 12.57 -7.68
CA GLY A 102 -3.19 13.56 -8.07
C GLY A 102 -4.50 13.49 -7.28
N ALA A 103 -4.51 12.78 -6.15
CA ALA A 103 -5.69 12.73 -5.28
C ALA A 103 -6.02 14.12 -4.75
N VAL A 104 -7.28 14.52 -4.89
CA VAL A 104 -7.80 15.82 -4.44
C VAL A 104 -8.78 15.56 -3.31
N PRO A 105 -8.47 16.02 -2.07
CA PRO A 105 -9.43 15.92 -0.97
C PRO A 105 -10.72 16.68 -1.27
N TRP A 106 -11.85 16.10 -0.91
CA TRP A 106 -13.15 16.72 -1.11
C TRP A 106 -14.03 16.58 0.14
N LEU A 107 -15.03 17.45 0.24
CA LEU A 107 -16.08 17.39 1.24
C LEU A 107 -17.41 17.11 0.54
N ALA A 108 -18.32 16.44 1.21
CA ALA A 108 -19.63 16.11 0.66
C ALA A 108 -20.41 17.34 0.16
N ALA A 109 -20.23 18.49 0.81
CA ALA A 109 -20.79 19.75 0.34
C ALA A 109 -19.99 20.24 -0.89
N GLY A 110 -20.60 20.19 -2.05
CA GLY A 110 -19.99 20.67 -3.31
C GLY A 110 -19.21 19.64 -4.11
N PHE A 111 -19.22 18.38 -3.68
CA PHE A 111 -18.63 17.29 -4.46
C PHE A 111 -19.68 16.64 -5.38
N ASP A 112 -19.38 16.60 -6.67
CA ASP A 112 -20.16 15.89 -7.69
C ASP A 112 -19.33 14.72 -8.24
N PRO A 113 -19.60 13.48 -7.83
CA PRO A 113 -18.82 12.32 -8.25
C PRO A 113 -18.98 12.05 -9.75
N HIS A 114 -17.88 11.68 -10.41
CA HIS A 114 -17.99 11.25 -11.81
C HIS A 114 -18.87 10.00 -11.95
N ARG A 115 -19.73 10.01 -12.96
CA ARG A 115 -20.65 8.91 -13.28
C ARG A 115 -20.34 8.30 -14.64
N LEU A 116 -20.11 6.99 -14.65
CA LEU A 116 -19.95 6.19 -15.86
C LEU A 116 -21.23 5.40 -16.13
N ALA A 117 -21.89 5.65 -17.25
CA ALA A 117 -23.00 4.79 -17.65
C ALA A 117 -22.48 3.40 -18.04
N TRP A 118 -23.10 2.34 -17.52
CA TRP A 118 -22.74 0.95 -17.83
C TRP A 118 -22.74 0.67 -19.33
N SER A 119 -23.67 1.24 -20.08
CA SER A 119 -23.74 1.12 -21.55
C SER A 119 -22.51 1.67 -22.27
N ARG A 120 -21.63 2.40 -21.58
CA ARG A 120 -20.38 2.96 -22.12
C ARG A 120 -19.12 2.31 -21.52
N GLN A 121 -19.25 1.20 -20.82
CA GLN A 121 -18.13 0.52 -20.18
C GLN A 121 -17.01 0.14 -21.17
N ASP A 122 -17.37 -0.16 -22.42
CA ASP A 122 -16.42 -0.56 -23.46
C ASP A 122 -15.86 0.66 -24.26
N ASP A 123 -16.33 1.87 -23.98
CA ASP A 123 -15.81 3.10 -24.56
C ASP A 123 -14.49 3.50 -23.86
N PRO A 124 -13.32 3.42 -24.55
CA PRO A 124 -12.04 3.72 -23.91
C PRO A 124 -11.94 5.14 -23.37
N ALA A 125 -12.58 6.11 -24.03
CA ALA A 125 -12.56 7.51 -23.59
C ALA A 125 -13.38 7.69 -22.31
N ALA A 126 -14.58 7.08 -22.22
CA ALA A 126 -15.40 7.13 -21.03
C ALA A 126 -14.71 6.43 -19.84
N ARG A 127 -14.09 5.27 -20.08
CA ARG A 127 -13.29 4.56 -19.07
C ARG A 127 -12.13 5.39 -18.56
N SER A 128 -11.37 6.03 -19.47
CA SER A 128 -10.23 6.86 -19.09
C SER A 128 -10.65 8.02 -18.19
N VAL A 129 -11.76 8.67 -18.48
CA VAL A 129 -12.31 9.75 -17.63
C VAL A 129 -12.74 9.22 -16.26
N ALA A 130 -13.44 8.08 -16.20
CA ALA A 130 -13.85 7.45 -14.96
C ALA A 130 -12.65 6.99 -14.13
N THR A 131 -11.62 6.43 -14.76
CA THR A 131 -10.37 6.03 -14.09
C THR A 131 -9.63 7.25 -13.51
N THR A 132 -9.57 8.34 -14.28
CA THR A 132 -8.95 9.60 -13.81
C THR A 132 -9.71 10.14 -12.58
N ALA A 133 -11.05 10.11 -12.60
CA ALA A 133 -11.86 10.54 -11.47
C ALA A 133 -11.64 9.62 -10.25
N LEU A 134 -11.60 8.30 -10.45
CA LEU A 134 -11.34 7.35 -9.38
C LEU A 134 -9.97 7.59 -8.70
N VAL A 135 -8.93 7.86 -9.49
CA VAL A 135 -7.59 8.16 -8.96
C VAL A 135 -7.56 9.52 -8.24
N ARG A 136 -8.23 10.54 -8.79
CA ARG A 136 -8.25 11.89 -8.22
C ARG A 136 -9.11 11.98 -6.97
N ASP A 137 -10.32 11.42 -7.02
CA ASP A 137 -11.37 11.62 -6.00
C ASP A 137 -11.54 10.40 -5.08
N GLY A 138 -10.92 9.27 -5.41
CA GLY A 138 -11.10 7.99 -4.68
C GLY A 138 -12.45 7.33 -4.93
N LEU A 139 -13.29 7.90 -5.80
CA LEU A 139 -14.66 7.47 -6.04
C LEU A 139 -15.07 7.71 -7.49
N ALA A 140 -15.74 6.71 -8.06
CA ALA A 140 -16.52 6.83 -9.30
C ALA A 140 -17.81 6.04 -9.16
N ILE A 141 -18.90 6.50 -9.75
CA ILE A 141 -20.18 5.84 -9.70
C ILE A 141 -20.47 5.22 -11.07
N VAL A 142 -20.93 3.96 -11.07
CA VAL A 142 -21.39 3.29 -12.29
C VAL A 142 -22.91 3.24 -12.27
N ASP A 143 -23.53 3.85 -13.25
CA ASP A 143 -24.99 3.94 -13.38
C ASP A 143 -25.53 2.97 -14.43
N GLY A 144 -26.79 2.62 -14.32
CA GLY A 144 -27.50 1.83 -15.33
C GLY A 144 -27.24 0.33 -15.24
N LEU A 145 -26.89 -0.18 -14.05
CA LEU A 145 -26.72 -1.60 -13.75
C LEU A 145 -28.03 -2.37 -13.62
N ALA A 146 -29.12 -1.87 -14.25
CA ALA A 146 -30.39 -2.55 -14.20
C ALA A 146 -30.27 -3.95 -14.82
N GLY A 147 -30.87 -4.95 -14.17
CA GLY A 147 -30.92 -6.31 -14.67
C GLY A 147 -31.56 -6.36 -16.07
N GLY A 148 -31.04 -7.25 -16.90
CA GLY A 148 -31.69 -7.57 -18.19
C GLY A 148 -33.11 -8.08 -18.02
N SER A 149 -33.76 -8.48 -19.10
CA SER A 149 -35.13 -9.02 -19.09
C SER A 149 -35.31 -10.25 -18.19
N ASP A 150 -34.21 -10.90 -17.80
CA ASP A 150 -34.11 -12.03 -16.87
C ASP A 150 -33.93 -11.61 -15.39
N GLY A 151 -33.83 -10.31 -15.11
CA GLY A 151 -33.59 -9.77 -13.77
C GLY A 151 -32.15 -9.92 -13.27
N VAL A 152 -31.23 -10.45 -14.08
CA VAL A 152 -29.82 -10.61 -13.74
C VAL A 152 -29.04 -9.41 -14.27
N GLY A 153 -28.52 -8.57 -13.36
CA GLY A 153 -27.62 -7.47 -13.68
C GLY A 153 -26.16 -7.93 -13.68
N PRO A 154 -25.24 -7.04 -14.10
CA PRO A 154 -23.80 -7.33 -14.00
C PRO A 154 -23.40 -7.59 -12.55
N SER A 155 -22.50 -8.54 -12.36
CA SER A 155 -21.93 -8.84 -11.05
C SER A 155 -20.98 -7.74 -10.56
N ILE A 156 -20.63 -7.76 -9.28
CA ILE A 156 -19.59 -6.86 -8.73
C ILE A 156 -18.26 -7.06 -9.47
N SER A 157 -17.92 -8.31 -9.80
CA SER A 157 -16.71 -8.63 -10.57
C SER A 157 -16.74 -8.04 -11.99
N ASP A 158 -17.89 -8.03 -12.66
CA ASP A 158 -18.04 -7.40 -13.98
C ASP A 158 -17.80 -5.88 -13.88
N VAL A 159 -18.39 -5.24 -12.88
CA VAL A 159 -18.24 -3.79 -12.66
C VAL A 159 -16.79 -3.45 -12.29
N ALA A 160 -16.19 -4.18 -11.36
CA ALA A 160 -14.81 -3.95 -10.94
C ALA A 160 -13.82 -4.28 -12.08
N GLY A 161 -14.14 -5.24 -12.93
CA GLY A 161 -13.36 -5.63 -14.10
C GLY A 161 -13.12 -4.51 -15.11
N ILE A 162 -13.92 -3.43 -15.08
CA ILE A 162 -13.67 -2.22 -15.88
C ILE A 162 -12.27 -1.65 -15.59
N TRP A 163 -11.81 -1.74 -14.36
CA TRP A 163 -10.53 -1.17 -13.90
C TRP A 163 -9.41 -2.19 -13.72
N GLY A 164 -9.67 -3.46 -13.91
CA GLY A 164 -8.68 -4.53 -13.84
C GLY A 164 -9.19 -5.80 -13.15
N PRO A 165 -8.36 -6.82 -13.01
CA PRO A 165 -8.76 -8.07 -12.37
C PRO A 165 -9.09 -7.84 -10.89
N VAL A 166 -10.23 -8.39 -10.47
CA VAL A 166 -10.60 -8.43 -9.04
C VAL A 166 -9.81 -9.57 -8.39
N ARG A 167 -9.12 -9.28 -7.30
CA ARG A 167 -8.56 -10.33 -6.46
C ARG A 167 -9.68 -10.92 -5.62
N GLU A 168 -9.98 -12.19 -5.83
CA GLU A 168 -10.81 -12.95 -4.92
C GLU A 168 -9.97 -13.22 -3.65
N THR A 169 -10.46 -12.77 -2.51
CA THR A 169 -9.86 -13.04 -1.19
C THR A 169 -10.51 -14.25 -0.57
#